data_138ccabe190b8fa35167dfab5185e616
#
_entry.id   138ccabe190b8fa35167dfab5185e616
#
_cell.length_a   1.000
_cell.length_b   1.000
_cell.length_c   1.000
_cell.angle_alpha   90.00
_cell.angle_beta   90.00
_cell.angle_gamma   90.00
#
_symmetry.space_group_name_H-M   'P 1'
#
loop_
_entity.id
_entity.type
_entity.pdbx_description
1 polymer ?
#
loop_
_entity_poly.entity_id
_entity_poly.type
_entity_poly.pdbx_seq_one_letter_code
_entity_poly.pdbx_strand_id
1 'polypeptide(L)'
;MKTTSQIEARLDQIPKTFSALRDQALSYLPLASTIDSDNNVLIGHAPQVGPEAYFFTLFAPAQEEWFENFKQRERREIPSLYRALLSVTNGYFGFDLSLFGLAPSMQESTPLLDRKKRQCHDLSLANRDWIHEFDVEESWFYFGGRALSASENVGYFLNEDSLVLASRKSGQTVGEWSNFSLFLEEELACAAVFAKTPASMWS
;
A
#
# COMPACT_ATOMS: atom_id res chain seq x y z
N MET A 1 -21.86 7.99 -11.14
CA MET A 1 -20.86 8.23 -10.09
C MET A 1 -21.33 7.57 -8.81
N LYS A 2 -20.52 6.74 -8.17
CA LYS A 2 -20.83 6.19 -6.84
C LYS A 2 -20.61 7.32 -5.81
N THR A 3 -21.48 7.33 -4.79
CA THR A 3 -21.59 8.48 -3.87
C THR A 3 -20.54 8.46 -2.75
N THR A 4 -20.29 9.60 -2.12
CA THR A 4 -19.45 9.73 -0.92
C THR A 4 -19.81 8.71 0.16
N SER A 5 -21.12 8.46 0.38
CA SER A 5 -21.60 7.45 1.34
C SER A 5 -21.16 6.02 1.03
N GLN A 6 -20.95 5.68 -0.24
CA GLN A 6 -20.41 4.36 -0.62
C GLN A 6 -18.92 4.24 -0.31
N ILE A 7 -18.18 5.34 -0.45
CA ILE A 7 -16.77 5.41 -0.08
C ILE A 7 -16.63 5.29 1.45
N GLU A 8 -17.42 6.06 2.20
CA GLU A 8 -17.44 6.00 3.67
C GLU A 8 -17.75 4.59 4.17
N ALA A 9 -18.81 3.96 3.63
CA ALA A 9 -19.18 2.59 4.00
C ALA A 9 -18.07 1.58 3.72
N ARG A 10 -17.23 1.80 2.71
CA ARG A 10 -16.07 0.96 2.45
C ARG A 10 -14.92 1.25 3.40
N LEU A 11 -14.66 2.51 3.70
CA LEU A 11 -13.65 2.91 4.68
C LEU A 11 -13.98 2.38 6.08
N ASP A 12 -15.27 2.28 6.43
CA ASP A 12 -15.72 1.74 7.72
C ASP A 12 -15.45 0.23 7.87
N GLN A 13 -15.17 -0.49 6.77
CA GLN A 13 -14.76 -1.90 6.82
C GLN A 13 -13.28 -2.08 7.17
N ILE A 14 -12.47 -1.02 7.13
CA ILE A 14 -11.07 -1.08 7.49
C ILE A 14 -10.93 -1.47 8.96
N PRO A 15 -10.18 -2.55 9.27
CA PRO A 15 -9.99 -3.00 10.65
C PRO A 15 -9.38 -1.90 11.53
N LYS A 16 -9.71 -1.90 12.83
CA LYS A 16 -9.23 -0.87 13.78
C LYS A 16 -7.71 -0.73 13.81
N THR A 17 -6.97 -1.80 13.62
CA THR A 17 -5.50 -1.78 13.55
C THR A 17 -4.98 -0.90 12.40
N PHE A 18 -5.82 -0.64 11.41
CA PHE A 18 -5.51 0.21 10.25
C PHE A 18 -6.30 1.53 10.26
N SER A 19 -6.80 1.95 11.44
CA SER A 19 -7.62 3.16 11.57
C SER A 19 -6.93 4.41 11.03
N ALA A 20 -5.61 4.51 11.13
CA ALA A 20 -4.84 5.63 10.58
C ALA A 20 -5.04 5.78 9.05
N LEU A 21 -5.11 4.68 8.28
CA LEU A 21 -5.44 4.72 6.84
C LEU A 21 -6.85 5.28 6.61
N ARG A 22 -7.83 4.81 7.40
CA ARG A 22 -9.22 5.26 7.32
C ARG A 22 -9.34 6.75 7.63
N ASP A 23 -8.76 7.18 8.74
CA ASP A 23 -8.89 8.55 9.24
C ASP A 23 -8.20 9.54 8.28
N GLN A 24 -7.05 9.16 7.73
CA GLN A 24 -6.40 9.94 6.70
C GLN A 24 -7.25 10.01 5.43
N ALA A 25 -7.76 8.89 4.93
CA ALA A 25 -8.63 8.85 3.76
C ALA A 25 -9.86 9.74 3.95
N LEU A 26 -10.50 9.70 5.11
CA LEU A 26 -11.66 10.55 5.45
C LEU A 26 -11.30 12.04 5.45
N SER A 27 -10.10 12.42 5.87
CA SER A 27 -9.68 13.83 5.89
C SER A 27 -9.55 14.43 4.48
N TYR A 28 -9.29 13.61 3.46
CA TYR A 28 -9.20 14.02 2.06
C TYR A 28 -10.47 13.74 1.23
N LEU A 29 -11.43 13.03 1.80
CA LEU A 29 -12.67 12.67 1.11
C LEU A 29 -13.44 13.88 0.53
N PRO A 30 -13.46 15.06 1.16
CA PRO A 30 -14.10 16.26 0.58
C PRO A 30 -13.47 16.73 -0.73
N LEU A 31 -12.24 16.34 -1.04
CA LEU A 31 -11.55 16.67 -2.28
C LEU A 31 -11.93 15.66 -3.36
N ALA A 32 -12.90 15.95 -4.20
CA ALA A 32 -13.34 15.18 -5.37
C ALA A 32 -12.89 13.71 -5.41
N SER A 33 -13.56 12.86 -4.65
CA SER A 33 -13.24 11.42 -4.54
C SER A 33 -14.23 10.58 -5.36
N THR A 34 -13.79 9.41 -5.85
CA THR A 34 -14.62 8.54 -6.70
C THR A 34 -14.29 7.06 -6.49
N ILE A 35 -15.13 6.20 -7.04
CA ILE A 35 -14.84 4.77 -7.21
C ILE A 35 -14.80 4.49 -8.71
N ASP A 36 -13.69 3.93 -9.18
CA ASP A 36 -13.49 3.61 -10.59
C ASP A 36 -14.22 2.35 -11.05
N SER A 37 -14.06 2.00 -12.33
CA SER A 37 -14.67 0.79 -12.93
C SER A 37 -14.14 -0.52 -12.34
N ASP A 38 -12.92 -0.52 -11.84
CA ASP A 38 -12.25 -1.66 -11.21
C ASP A 38 -12.57 -1.76 -9.71
N ASN A 39 -13.47 -0.89 -9.23
CA ASN A 39 -13.89 -0.81 -7.83
C ASN A 39 -12.80 -0.33 -6.87
N ASN A 40 -11.79 0.40 -7.36
CA ASN A 40 -10.83 1.08 -6.51
C ASN A 40 -11.43 2.38 -5.97
N VAL A 41 -11.09 2.72 -4.73
CA VAL A 41 -11.45 4.01 -4.13
C VAL A 41 -10.32 5.00 -4.37
N LEU A 42 -10.61 6.06 -5.11
CA LEU A 42 -9.69 7.13 -5.45
C LEU A 42 -10.08 8.37 -4.63
N ILE A 43 -9.20 8.83 -3.75
CA ILE A 43 -9.52 9.86 -2.75
C ILE A 43 -8.62 11.08 -2.95
N GLY A 44 -9.25 12.25 -2.99
CA GLY A 44 -8.56 13.53 -3.07
C GLY A 44 -7.93 13.76 -4.44
N HIS A 45 -8.75 14.14 -5.44
CA HIS A 45 -8.25 14.47 -6.77
C HIS A 45 -7.20 15.59 -6.70
N ALA A 46 -6.05 15.36 -7.32
CA ALA A 46 -4.87 16.23 -7.28
C ALA A 46 -4.47 16.69 -8.69
N PRO A 47 -5.27 17.56 -9.36
CA PRO A 47 -5.07 17.94 -10.76
C PRO A 47 -3.76 18.67 -11.01
N GLN A 48 -3.15 19.26 -9.98
CA GLN A 48 -1.82 19.88 -10.03
C GLN A 48 -0.68 18.87 -10.22
N VAL A 49 -0.92 17.60 -9.89
CA VAL A 49 0.04 16.49 -10.09
C VAL A 49 -0.18 15.84 -11.46
N GLY A 50 -1.44 15.70 -11.87
CA GLY A 50 -1.84 15.15 -13.16
C GLY A 50 -3.35 15.04 -13.28
N PRO A 51 -3.89 14.93 -14.52
CA PRO A 51 -5.32 14.95 -14.77
C PRO A 51 -6.09 13.80 -14.11
N GLU A 52 -5.42 12.68 -13.85
CA GLU A 52 -5.99 11.49 -13.19
C GLU A 52 -5.29 11.17 -11.86
N ALA A 53 -4.60 12.13 -11.26
CA ALA A 53 -3.91 11.93 -10.00
C ALA A 53 -4.83 12.07 -8.79
N TYR A 54 -4.66 11.18 -7.83
CA TYR A 54 -5.34 11.20 -6.53
C TYR A 54 -4.30 11.08 -5.42
N PHE A 55 -4.59 11.67 -4.26
CA PHE A 55 -3.72 11.56 -3.11
C PHE A 55 -3.65 10.14 -2.58
N PHE A 56 -4.79 9.40 -2.65
CA PHE A 56 -4.85 8.02 -2.18
C PHE A 56 -5.61 7.13 -3.15
N THR A 57 -5.12 5.90 -3.26
CA THR A 57 -5.82 4.79 -3.90
C THR A 57 -5.90 3.62 -2.91
N LEU A 58 -7.14 3.21 -2.60
CA LEU A 58 -7.40 1.94 -1.95
C LEU A 58 -7.94 0.99 -3.01
N PHE A 59 -7.20 -0.08 -3.25
CA PHE A 59 -7.55 -1.04 -4.30
C PHE A 59 -8.76 -1.89 -3.91
N ALA A 60 -9.41 -2.50 -4.90
CA ALA A 60 -10.46 -3.46 -4.64
C ALA A 60 -9.96 -4.60 -3.74
N PRO A 61 -10.79 -5.16 -2.82
CA PRO A 61 -10.37 -6.25 -1.95
C PRO A 61 -9.77 -7.42 -2.71
N ALA A 62 -8.73 -8.03 -2.14
CA ALA A 62 -8.17 -9.27 -2.67
C ALA A 62 -9.19 -10.41 -2.57
N GLN A 63 -9.23 -11.26 -3.59
CA GLN A 63 -10.07 -12.45 -3.61
C GLN A 63 -9.36 -13.61 -2.91
N GLU A 64 -10.13 -14.54 -2.32
CA GLU A 64 -9.58 -15.68 -1.59
C GLU A 64 -8.62 -16.51 -2.44
N GLU A 65 -8.96 -16.73 -3.70
CA GLU A 65 -8.10 -17.44 -4.66
C GLU A 65 -6.69 -16.83 -4.77
N TRP A 66 -6.55 -15.50 -4.62
CA TRP A 66 -5.25 -14.83 -4.76
C TRP A 66 -4.33 -15.11 -3.57
N PHE A 67 -4.91 -15.31 -2.38
CA PHE A 67 -4.16 -15.74 -1.21
C PHE A 67 -3.61 -17.16 -1.37
N GLU A 68 -4.45 -18.07 -1.87
CA GLU A 68 -4.04 -19.45 -2.14
C GLU A 68 -2.96 -19.52 -3.24
N ASN A 69 -3.11 -18.73 -4.29
CA ASN A 69 -2.10 -18.63 -5.36
C ASN A 69 -0.76 -18.09 -4.84
N PHE A 70 -0.79 -17.07 -3.96
CA PHE A 70 0.42 -16.56 -3.31
C PHE A 70 1.10 -17.66 -2.49
N LYS A 71 0.37 -18.32 -1.61
CA LYS A 71 0.88 -19.42 -0.76
C LYS A 71 1.51 -20.53 -1.58
N GLN A 72 0.85 -20.98 -2.64
CA GLN A 72 1.36 -22.05 -3.51
C GLN A 72 2.63 -21.64 -4.26
N ARG A 73 2.67 -20.41 -4.76
CA ARG A 73 3.77 -19.88 -5.57
C ARG A 73 5.00 -19.54 -4.75
N GLU A 74 4.81 -18.82 -3.66
CA GLU A 74 5.91 -18.31 -2.83
C GLU A 74 6.27 -19.24 -1.68
N ARG A 75 5.49 -20.33 -1.45
CA ARG A 75 5.65 -21.30 -0.34
C ARG A 75 5.74 -20.61 1.02
N ARG A 76 5.02 -19.51 1.17
CA ARG A 76 5.03 -18.64 2.33
C ARG A 76 3.61 -18.18 2.65
N GLU A 77 3.32 -18.03 3.94
CA GLU A 77 2.05 -17.45 4.41
C GLU A 77 2.14 -15.92 4.46
N ILE A 78 1.04 -15.27 4.16
CA ILE A 78 0.90 -13.84 4.44
C ILE A 78 0.56 -13.70 5.93
N PRO A 79 1.28 -12.86 6.70
CA PRO A 79 0.95 -12.62 8.09
C PRO A 79 -0.52 -12.27 8.27
N SER A 80 -1.18 -12.88 9.26
CA SER A 80 -2.63 -12.77 9.47
C SER A 80 -3.13 -11.33 9.54
N LEU A 81 -2.33 -10.47 10.18
CA LEU A 81 -2.59 -9.04 10.24
C LEU A 81 -2.65 -8.40 8.85
N TYR A 82 -1.66 -8.67 7.99
CA TYR A 82 -1.61 -8.10 6.65
C TYR A 82 -2.67 -8.69 5.72
N ARG A 83 -2.97 -10.00 5.89
CA ARG A 83 -4.10 -10.65 5.20
C ARG A 83 -5.43 -9.95 5.52
N ALA A 84 -5.65 -9.55 6.79
CA ALA A 84 -6.84 -8.80 7.17
C ALA A 84 -6.97 -7.46 6.43
N LEU A 85 -5.86 -6.74 6.20
CA LEU A 85 -5.86 -5.54 5.37
C LEU A 85 -6.23 -5.87 3.92
N LEU A 86 -5.56 -6.86 3.34
CA LEU A 86 -5.78 -7.22 1.93
C LEU A 86 -7.21 -7.71 1.64
N SER A 87 -7.89 -8.26 2.62
CA SER A 87 -9.30 -8.66 2.51
C SER A 87 -10.27 -7.47 2.43
N VAL A 88 -9.83 -6.26 2.77
CA VAL A 88 -10.62 -5.02 2.68
C VAL A 88 -10.11 -4.11 1.56
N THR A 89 -8.80 -4.02 1.41
CA THR A 89 -8.15 -3.29 0.32
C THR A 89 -6.91 -4.05 -0.13
N ASN A 90 -6.80 -4.35 -1.41
CA ASN A 90 -5.66 -5.08 -1.98
C ASN A 90 -4.42 -4.20 -2.10
N GLY A 91 -3.97 -3.67 -0.97
CA GLY A 91 -2.91 -2.70 -0.87
C GLY A 91 -3.40 -1.26 -0.85
N TYR A 92 -2.46 -0.37 -0.73
CA TYR A 92 -2.68 1.08 -0.62
C TYR A 92 -1.57 1.81 -1.36
N PHE A 93 -1.92 2.89 -2.01
CA PHE A 93 -0.97 3.84 -2.55
C PHE A 93 -1.37 5.24 -2.11
N GLY A 94 -0.44 5.98 -1.52
CA GLY A 94 -0.71 7.36 -1.12
C GLY A 94 0.59 8.14 -0.94
N PHE A 95 0.68 9.28 -1.61
CA PHE A 95 1.90 10.09 -1.71
C PHE A 95 3.09 9.26 -2.22
N ASP A 96 4.01 8.92 -1.34
CA ASP A 96 5.19 8.09 -1.61
C ASP A 96 5.13 6.71 -0.93
N LEU A 97 4.10 6.48 -0.09
CA LEU A 97 3.87 5.23 0.62
C LEU A 97 3.09 4.24 -0.25
N SER A 98 3.63 3.05 -0.39
CA SER A 98 2.99 1.92 -1.06
C SER A 98 2.88 0.73 -0.11
N LEU A 99 1.66 0.22 0.11
CA LEU A 99 1.43 -1.09 0.71
C LEU A 99 1.07 -2.06 -0.41
N PHE A 100 1.81 -3.14 -0.53
CA PHE A 100 1.75 -4.03 -1.68
C PHE A 100 0.50 -4.93 -1.63
N GLY A 101 0.02 -5.32 -2.81
CA GLY A 101 -1.17 -6.15 -2.95
C GLY A 101 -0.90 -7.45 -3.71
N LEU A 102 -1.88 -8.32 -3.72
CA LEU A 102 -1.84 -9.56 -4.47
C LEU A 102 -2.22 -9.34 -5.93
N ALA A 103 -1.45 -9.94 -6.83
CA ALA A 103 -1.87 -10.08 -8.21
C ALA A 103 -2.85 -11.25 -8.33
N PRO A 104 -3.95 -11.12 -9.08
CA PRO A 104 -4.64 -12.31 -9.56
C PRO A 104 -3.64 -13.17 -10.35
N SER A 105 -3.87 -14.49 -10.43
CA SER A 105 -3.03 -15.38 -11.26
C SER A 105 -3.06 -14.86 -12.70
N MET A 106 -2.08 -14.02 -13.02
CA MET A 106 -2.02 -13.37 -14.31
C MET A 106 -1.21 -14.24 -15.25
N GLN A 107 -1.78 -14.53 -16.41
CA GLN A 107 -1.00 -15.00 -17.53
C GLN A 107 0.05 -13.94 -17.85
N GLU A 108 1.24 -14.34 -18.25
CA GLU A 108 2.34 -13.43 -18.63
C GLU A 108 1.92 -12.39 -19.68
N SER A 109 0.87 -12.68 -20.44
CA SER A 109 0.27 -11.81 -21.46
C SER A 109 -0.58 -10.65 -20.92
N THR A 110 -0.86 -10.58 -19.58
CA THR A 110 -1.68 -9.49 -19.05
C THR A 110 -0.93 -8.15 -19.12
N PRO A 111 -1.49 -7.12 -19.79
CA PRO A 111 -0.84 -5.82 -19.91
C PRO A 111 -0.48 -5.23 -18.55
N LEU A 112 0.69 -4.58 -18.46
CA LEU A 112 1.17 -3.94 -17.22
C LEU A 112 0.19 -2.91 -16.66
N LEU A 113 -0.53 -2.19 -17.53
CA LEU A 113 -1.56 -1.23 -17.16
C LEU A 113 -2.70 -1.90 -16.39
N ASP A 114 -3.14 -3.08 -16.81
CA ASP A 114 -4.23 -3.81 -16.15
C ASP A 114 -3.78 -4.40 -14.80
N ARG A 115 -2.49 -4.69 -14.65
CA ARG A 115 -1.92 -5.08 -13.36
C ARG A 115 -1.95 -3.92 -12.36
N LYS A 116 -1.54 -2.72 -12.78
CA LYS A 116 -1.52 -1.51 -11.92
C LYS A 116 -2.89 -1.05 -11.44
N LYS A 117 -3.96 -1.45 -12.12
CA LYS A 117 -5.35 -1.16 -11.68
C LYS A 117 -5.80 -1.98 -10.47
N ARG A 118 -5.07 -3.02 -10.08
CA ARG A 118 -5.49 -3.97 -9.05
C ARG A 118 -4.63 -3.92 -7.79
N GLN A 119 -3.43 -3.39 -7.89
CA GLN A 119 -2.48 -3.19 -6.79
C GLN A 119 -1.42 -2.17 -7.17
N CYS A 120 -0.82 -1.52 -6.19
CA CYS A 120 0.30 -0.61 -6.45
C CYS A 120 1.58 -1.36 -6.81
N HIS A 121 1.80 -2.54 -6.20
CA HIS A 121 2.94 -3.41 -6.43
C HIS A 121 2.61 -4.86 -6.09
N ASP A 122 3.17 -5.81 -6.85
CA ASP A 122 2.93 -7.24 -6.65
C ASP A 122 3.72 -7.78 -5.44
N LEU A 123 2.97 -8.18 -4.42
CA LEU A 123 3.50 -8.73 -3.19
C LEU A 123 4.36 -9.99 -3.40
N SER A 124 4.02 -10.80 -4.42
CA SER A 124 4.81 -11.99 -4.77
C SER A 124 6.17 -11.61 -5.32
N LEU A 125 6.23 -10.66 -6.26
CA LEU A 125 7.50 -10.17 -6.81
C LEU A 125 8.35 -9.56 -5.70
N ALA A 126 7.74 -8.79 -4.81
CA ALA A 126 8.43 -8.19 -3.68
C ALA A 126 9.10 -9.25 -2.79
N ASN A 127 8.36 -10.30 -2.41
CA ASN A 127 8.88 -11.33 -1.49
C ASN A 127 9.79 -12.36 -2.17
N ARG A 128 9.84 -12.46 -3.49
CA ARG A 128 10.71 -13.34 -4.22
C ARG A 128 11.97 -12.65 -4.73
N ASP A 129 11.78 -11.51 -5.42
CA ASP A 129 12.84 -10.93 -6.23
C ASP A 129 13.55 -9.78 -5.47
N TRP A 130 12.86 -9.05 -4.62
CA TRP A 130 13.35 -7.81 -4.02
C TRP A 130 13.73 -7.91 -2.54
N ILE A 131 13.30 -8.97 -1.84
CA ILE A 131 13.65 -9.14 -0.43
C ILE A 131 15.16 -9.18 -0.21
N HIS A 132 15.91 -9.79 -1.12
CA HIS A 132 17.37 -9.89 -1.07
C HIS A 132 18.11 -8.58 -1.38
N GLU A 133 17.41 -7.56 -1.88
CA GLU A 133 18.00 -6.24 -2.09
C GLU A 133 18.21 -5.45 -0.80
N PHE A 134 17.59 -5.91 0.29
CA PHE A 134 17.55 -5.21 1.56
C PHE A 134 18.26 -6.07 2.59
N ASP A 135 19.34 -6.28 2.83
CA ASP A 135 20.04 -7.03 3.88
C ASP A 135 19.19 -7.27 5.17
N VAL A 136 18.04 -7.93 4.98
CA VAL A 136 17.04 -8.27 6.00
C VAL A 136 16.86 -9.79 5.99
N GLU A 137 16.67 -10.39 7.15
CA GLU A 137 16.47 -11.85 7.27
C GLU A 137 15.24 -12.32 6.49
N GLU A 138 15.33 -13.48 5.84
CA GLU A 138 14.25 -14.07 5.04
C GLU A 138 12.96 -14.36 5.82
N SER A 139 13.04 -14.45 7.16
CA SER A 139 11.87 -14.59 8.03
C SER A 139 10.94 -13.38 7.99
N TRP A 140 11.44 -12.20 7.68
CA TRP A 140 10.66 -10.99 7.57
C TRP A 140 9.85 -10.96 6.29
N PHE A 141 8.62 -10.51 6.39
CA PHE A 141 7.68 -10.40 5.28
C PHE A 141 7.71 -8.99 4.67
N TYR A 142 8.14 -8.87 3.43
CA TYR A 142 8.22 -7.60 2.72
C TYR A 142 6.84 -7.17 2.23
N PHE A 143 6.26 -6.12 2.79
CA PHE A 143 4.87 -5.74 2.54
C PHE A 143 4.66 -4.35 1.93
N GLY A 144 5.68 -3.52 1.87
CA GLY A 144 5.50 -2.16 1.41
C GLY A 144 6.81 -1.41 1.25
N GLY A 145 6.72 -0.15 0.84
CA GLY A 145 7.88 0.71 0.72
C GLY A 145 7.53 2.16 0.41
N ARG A 146 8.54 3.01 0.47
CA ARG A 146 8.45 4.39 -0.01
C ARG A 146 9.74 4.82 -0.69
N ALA A 147 9.62 5.80 -1.59
CA ALA A 147 10.77 6.47 -2.17
C ALA A 147 11.29 7.55 -1.21
N LEU A 148 12.58 7.51 -0.86
CA LEU A 148 13.25 8.61 -0.16
C LEU A 148 13.78 9.66 -1.14
N SER A 149 14.20 9.20 -2.32
CA SER A 149 14.68 10.02 -3.42
C SER A 149 14.48 9.26 -4.74
N ALA A 150 14.84 9.86 -5.86
CA ALA A 150 14.79 9.22 -7.18
C ALA A 150 15.65 7.93 -7.27
N SER A 151 16.62 7.76 -6.38
CA SER A 151 17.57 6.64 -6.39
C SER A 151 17.54 5.79 -5.13
N GLU A 152 16.74 6.14 -4.13
CA GLU A 152 16.75 5.47 -2.83
C GLU A 152 15.32 5.15 -2.35
N ASN A 153 15.10 3.88 -2.05
CA ASN A 153 13.86 3.36 -1.52
C ASN A 153 14.07 2.78 -0.11
N VAL A 154 13.03 2.87 0.71
CA VAL A 154 12.92 2.14 1.97
C VAL A 154 11.93 1.02 1.78
N GLY A 155 12.31 -0.19 2.19
CA GLY A 155 11.41 -1.34 2.29
C GLY A 155 10.82 -1.47 3.69
N TYR A 156 9.57 -1.90 3.79
CA TYR A 156 8.89 -2.19 5.04
C TYR A 156 8.65 -3.67 5.20
N PHE A 157 9.03 -4.18 6.35
CA PHE A 157 9.06 -5.60 6.68
C PHE A 157 8.27 -5.86 7.95
N LEU A 158 7.54 -6.97 7.99
CA LEU A 158 6.71 -7.42 9.10
C LEU A 158 7.19 -8.79 9.55
N ASN A 159 7.39 -8.98 10.86
CA ASN A 159 7.70 -10.28 11.43
C ASN A 159 6.45 -10.96 12.03
N GLU A 160 6.60 -12.17 12.59
CA GLU A 160 5.52 -12.92 13.21
C GLU A 160 4.95 -12.25 14.48
N ASP A 161 5.76 -11.46 15.18
CA ASP A 161 5.35 -10.70 16.37
C ASP A 161 4.65 -9.37 16.04
N SER A 162 4.39 -9.12 14.76
CA SER A 162 3.82 -7.87 14.26
C SER A 162 4.70 -6.63 14.44
N LEU A 163 6.01 -6.83 14.67
CA LEU A 163 6.99 -5.76 14.61
C LEU A 163 7.18 -5.31 13.16
N VAL A 164 7.34 -4.02 12.95
CA VAL A 164 7.63 -3.44 11.63
C VAL A 164 9.04 -2.89 11.60
N LEU A 165 9.77 -3.25 10.56
CA LEU A 165 11.12 -2.76 10.29
C LEU A 165 11.10 -1.96 8.99
N ALA A 166 11.73 -0.78 8.98
CA ALA A 166 12.06 -0.05 7.77
C ALA A 166 13.56 -0.12 7.51
N SER A 167 13.92 -0.59 6.33
CA SER A 167 15.33 -0.76 5.93
C SER A 167 15.60 -0.14 4.56
N ARG A 168 16.81 0.44 4.39
CA ARG A 168 17.36 0.82 3.10
C ARG A 168 18.00 -0.40 2.41
N LYS A 169 18.18 -0.33 1.10
CA LYS A 169 18.93 -1.36 0.33
C LYS A 169 20.35 -1.61 0.85
N SER A 170 20.94 -0.61 1.49
CA SER A 170 22.25 -0.75 2.16
C SER A 170 22.25 -1.58 3.44
N GLY A 171 21.10 -2.13 3.85
CA GLY A 171 20.92 -2.82 5.14
C GLY A 171 20.76 -1.87 6.34
N GLN A 172 20.81 -0.56 6.12
CA GLN A 172 20.62 0.39 7.21
C GLN A 172 19.16 0.43 7.65
N THR A 173 18.87 0.04 8.88
CA THR A 173 17.58 0.27 9.54
C THR A 173 17.34 1.76 9.71
N VAL A 174 16.18 2.25 9.27
CA VAL A 174 15.77 3.65 9.36
C VAL A 174 14.56 3.87 10.26
N GLY A 175 13.89 2.80 10.67
CA GLY A 175 12.76 2.84 11.58
C GLY A 175 12.40 1.46 12.10
N GLU A 176 11.89 1.40 13.31
CA GLU A 176 11.33 0.19 13.94
C GLU A 176 10.09 0.57 14.74
N TRP A 177 9.04 -0.21 14.62
CA TRP A 177 7.77 0.00 15.34
C TRP A 177 7.34 -1.30 16.02
N SER A 178 6.90 -1.16 17.26
CA SER A 178 6.43 -2.28 18.07
C SER A 178 5.12 -2.90 17.58
N ASN A 179 4.41 -2.24 16.67
CA ASN A 179 3.20 -2.76 16.02
C ASN A 179 2.87 -1.97 14.76
N PHE A 180 1.99 -2.57 13.95
CA PHE A 180 1.60 -2.03 12.65
C PHE A 180 0.78 -0.71 12.75
N SER A 181 0.04 -0.50 13.83
CA SER A 181 -0.75 0.73 14.01
C SER A 181 0.17 1.94 14.16
N LEU A 182 1.18 1.84 15.04
CA LEU A 182 2.18 2.91 15.21
C LEU A 182 2.94 3.20 13.92
N PHE A 183 3.35 2.15 13.21
CA PHE A 183 3.96 2.29 11.89
C PHE A 183 3.08 3.14 10.95
N LEU A 184 1.81 2.78 10.82
CA LEU A 184 0.90 3.52 9.94
C LEU A 184 0.68 4.96 10.38
N GLU A 185 0.51 5.20 11.68
CA GLU A 185 0.30 6.54 12.22
C GLU A 185 1.48 7.46 11.88
N GLU A 186 2.70 7.01 12.11
CA GLU A 186 3.91 7.80 11.86
C GLU A 186 4.19 7.98 10.38
N GLU A 187 4.14 6.91 9.57
CA GLU A 187 4.46 6.99 8.14
C GLU A 187 3.40 7.80 7.36
N LEU A 188 2.11 7.67 7.72
CA LEU A 188 1.07 8.47 7.10
C LEU A 188 1.15 9.94 7.53
N ALA A 189 1.57 10.23 8.77
CA ALA A 189 1.82 11.61 9.20
C ALA A 189 3.00 12.22 8.42
N CYS A 190 4.08 11.47 8.22
CA CYS A 190 5.21 11.89 7.37
C CYS A 190 4.74 12.14 5.93
N ALA A 191 4.00 11.21 5.33
CA ALA A 191 3.49 11.34 3.97
C ALA A 191 2.57 12.57 3.81
N ALA A 192 1.75 12.89 4.81
CA ALA A 192 0.87 14.06 4.79
C ALA A 192 1.63 15.40 4.76
N VAL A 193 2.89 15.45 5.18
CA VAL A 193 3.73 16.64 5.05
C VAL A 193 4.01 16.94 3.59
N PHE A 194 4.24 15.92 2.77
CA PHE A 194 4.45 16.06 1.33
C PHE A 194 3.24 16.68 0.63
N ALA A 195 2.01 16.33 1.02
CA ALA A 195 0.80 16.90 0.44
C ALA A 195 0.67 18.42 0.62
N LYS A 196 1.29 18.95 1.66
CA LYS A 196 1.28 20.38 2.00
C LYS A 196 2.43 21.15 1.36
N THR A 197 3.38 20.45 0.76
CA THR A 197 4.56 21.05 0.13
C THR A 197 4.17 21.60 -1.24
N PRO A 198 4.43 22.89 -1.52
CA PRO A 198 4.10 23.48 -2.82
C PRO A 198 4.77 22.72 -3.97
N ALA A 199 4.06 22.57 -5.09
CA ALA A 199 4.57 21.88 -6.29
C ALA A 199 5.92 22.42 -6.81
N SER A 200 6.25 23.69 -6.53
CA SER A 200 7.53 24.31 -6.86
C SER A 200 8.75 23.73 -6.13
N MET A 201 8.55 22.91 -5.10
CA MET A 201 9.63 22.25 -4.38
C MET A 201 9.89 20.80 -4.89
N TRP A 202 9.15 20.34 -5.90
CA TRP A 202 9.29 19.03 -6.50
C TRP A 202 10.07 19.03 -7.83
N SER A 203 10.59 20.18 -8.23
CA SER A 203 11.36 20.40 -9.47
C SER A 203 12.86 20.24 -9.25
#